data_918bc9846542eebc2ce4eeb7d4ee51da
#
_entry.id   918bc9846542eebc2ce4eeb7d4ee51da
#
_cell.length_a   1.000
_cell.length_b   1.000
_cell.length_c   1.000
_cell.angle_alpha   90.00
_cell.angle_beta   90.00
_cell.angle_gamma   90.00
#
_symmetry.space_group_name_H-M   'P 1'
#
loop_
_entity.id
_entity.type
_entity.pdbx_description
1 polymer ?
#
loop_
_entity_poly.entity_id
_entity_poly.type
_entity_poly.pdbx_seq_one_letter_code
_entity_poly.pdbx_strand_id
1 'polypeptide(L)'
;MDYLIEKEVHSDIKCVKKLVDEILRNIKDIINPNAFFNTKLILYELMINSVIHGNCEDLNKMIYIKIYINKSRIIIEVSDDGTGICYTHKNCGEYDFMESGRGLMLVEGLSDKLNIDGNTVTCVQYL
;
A
#
# COMPACT_ATOMS: atom_id res chain seq x y z
N MET A 1 -21.91 -4.73 -6.98
CA MET A 1 -21.00 -4.49 -8.10
C MET A 1 -19.58 -4.65 -7.63
N ASP A 2 -18.79 -5.42 -8.34
CA ASP A 2 -17.41 -5.65 -7.98
C ASP A 2 -16.49 -4.79 -8.84
N TYR A 3 -15.41 -4.35 -8.24
CA TYR A 3 -14.42 -3.50 -8.90
C TYR A 3 -13.03 -4.11 -8.65
N LEU A 4 -12.27 -4.28 -9.72
CA LEU A 4 -10.93 -4.84 -9.64
C LEU A 4 -9.95 -4.00 -10.43
N ILE A 5 -8.85 -3.63 -9.79
CA ILE A 5 -7.71 -2.99 -10.42
C ILE A 5 -6.47 -3.83 -10.18
N GLU A 6 -5.69 -4.04 -11.23
CA GLU A 6 -4.35 -4.62 -11.14
C GLU A 6 -3.43 -3.73 -11.97
N LYS A 7 -2.44 -3.15 -11.33
CA LYS A 7 -1.48 -2.24 -11.99
C LYS A 7 -0.07 -2.52 -11.50
N GLU A 8 0.88 -2.17 -12.35
CA GLU A 8 2.28 -2.13 -11.96
C GLU A 8 2.85 -0.77 -12.28
N VAL A 9 3.83 -0.34 -11.51
CA VAL A 9 4.42 0.99 -11.64
C VAL A 9 5.89 0.92 -11.24
N HIS A 10 6.71 1.75 -11.88
CA HIS A 10 8.10 1.88 -11.48
C HIS A 10 8.20 2.41 -10.04
N SER A 11 9.23 1.95 -9.33
CA SER A 11 9.49 2.33 -7.95
C SER A 11 10.05 3.75 -7.86
N ASP A 12 9.25 4.70 -8.31
CA ASP A 12 9.55 6.12 -8.35
C ASP A 12 8.38 6.86 -7.71
N ILE A 13 8.66 7.71 -6.76
CA ILE A 13 7.64 8.43 -5.99
C ILE A 13 6.69 9.21 -6.91
N LYS A 14 7.21 9.82 -7.97
CA LYS A 14 6.36 10.58 -8.91
C LYS A 14 5.39 9.68 -9.65
N CYS A 15 5.86 8.52 -10.11
CA CYS A 15 5.02 7.56 -10.82
C CYS A 15 3.97 6.96 -9.89
N VAL A 16 4.38 6.63 -8.67
CA VAL A 16 3.50 6.09 -7.63
C VAL A 16 2.40 7.08 -7.30
N LYS A 17 2.76 8.33 -7.07
CA LYS A 17 1.82 9.38 -6.72
C LYS A 17 0.76 9.57 -7.81
N LYS A 18 1.21 9.58 -9.06
CA LYS A 18 0.31 9.71 -10.21
C LYS A 18 -0.66 8.54 -10.28
N LEU A 19 -0.17 7.32 -10.08
CA LEU A 19 -1.02 6.13 -10.11
C LEU A 19 -2.03 6.14 -8.96
N VAL A 20 -1.60 6.48 -7.74
CA VAL A 20 -2.49 6.53 -6.59
C VAL A 20 -3.60 7.55 -6.82
N ASP A 21 -3.26 8.74 -7.34
CA ASP A 21 -4.25 9.76 -7.62
C ASP A 21 -5.27 9.30 -8.67
N GLU A 22 -4.82 8.57 -9.69
CA GLU A 22 -5.70 8.00 -10.70
C GLU A 22 -6.66 6.97 -10.09
N ILE A 23 -6.13 6.07 -9.26
CA ILE A 23 -6.95 5.07 -8.58
C ILE A 23 -8.00 5.74 -7.70
N LEU A 24 -7.59 6.75 -6.94
CA LEU A 24 -8.50 7.46 -6.04
C LEU A 24 -9.63 8.15 -6.80
N ARG A 25 -9.33 8.74 -7.95
CA ARG A 25 -10.39 9.32 -8.79
C ARG A 25 -11.41 8.28 -9.24
N ASN A 26 -10.93 7.07 -9.54
CA ASN A 26 -11.81 6.00 -10.02
C ASN A 26 -12.69 5.41 -8.94
N ILE A 27 -12.23 5.37 -7.69
CA ILE A 27 -12.98 4.75 -6.60
C ILE A 27 -13.79 5.74 -5.76
N LYS A 28 -13.61 7.02 -5.98
CA LYS A 28 -14.24 8.07 -5.17
C LYS A 28 -15.76 7.91 -5.06
N ASP A 29 -16.42 7.54 -6.13
CA ASP A 29 -17.88 7.41 -6.17
C ASP A 29 -18.36 5.98 -5.88
N ILE A 30 -17.44 5.05 -5.66
CA ILE A 30 -17.76 3.64 -5.42
C ILE A 30 -17.92 3.36 -3.94
N ILE A 31 -17.18 4.06 -3.09
CA ILE A 31 -17.14 3.82 -1.65
C ILE A 31 -17.55 5.07 -0.89
N ASN A 32 -17.95 4.88 0.38
CA ASN A 32 -18.37 6.01 1.21
C ASN A 32 -17.18 6.92 1.57
N PRO A 33 -17.43 8.18 2.00
CA PRO A 33 -16.35 9.13 2.28
C PRO A 33 -15.36 8.69 3.34
N ASN A 34 -15.81 8.00 4.39
CA ASN A 34 -14.92 7.51 5.44
C ASN A 34 -13.99 6.42 4.90
N ALA A 35 -14.55 5.47 4.15
CA ALA A 35 -13.78 4.41 3.52
C ALA A 35 -12.80 5.00 2.50
N PHE A 36 -13.22 6.01 1.76
CA PHE A 36 -12.37 6.69 0.79
C PHE A 36 -11.16 7.33 1.48
N PHE A 37 -11.39 8.05 2.56
CA PHE A 37 -10.31 8.71 3.31
C PHE A 37 -9.32 7.69 3.86
N ASN A 38 -9.82 6.62 4.46
CA ASN A 38 -8.97 5.56 5.00
C ASN A 38 -8.17 4.87 3.89
N THR A 39 -8.81 4.60 2.77
CA THR A 39 -8.16 3.97 1.61
C THR A 39 -7.05 4.86 1.06
N LYS A 40 -7.29 6.15 0.99
CA LYS A 40 -6.27 7.11 0.54
C LYS A 40 -5.02 7.04 1.41
N LEU A 41 -5.17 7.06 2.74
CA LEU A 41 -4.05 6.98 3.65
C LEU A 41 -3.32 5.64 3.54
N ILE A 42 -4.07 4.56 3.46
CA ILE A 42 -3.50 3.21 3.32
C ILE A 42 -2.67 3.10 2.04
N LEU A 43 -3.23 3.54 0.92
CA LEU A 43 -2.53 3.48 -0.37
C LEU A 43 -1.23 4.25 -0.34
N TYR A 44 -1.25 5.48 0.14
CA TYR A 44 -0.03 6.28 0.21
C TYR A 44 1.02 5.63 1.08
N GLU A 45 0.65 5.14 2.25
CA GLU A 45 1.61 4.51 3.16
C GLU A 45 2.21 3.23 2.57
N LEU A 46 1.37 2.36 2.03
CA LEU A 46 1.86 1.10 1.45
C LEU A 46 2.74 1.34 0.24
N MET A 47 2.35 2.24 -0.64
CA MET A 47 3.11 2.51 -1.86
C MET A 47 4.44 3.19 -1.56
N ILE A 48 4.44 4.17 -0.66
CA ILE A 48 5.68 4.85 -0.26
C ILE A 48 6.62 3.89 0.44
N ASN A 49 6.10 3.04 1.33
CA ASN A 49 6.92 2.03 1.98
C ASN A 49 7.55 1.07 0.97
N SER A 50 6.82 0.71 -0.07
CA SER A 50 7.36 -0.16 -1.13
C SER A 50 8.50 0.52 -1.89
N VAL A 51 8.40 1.81 -2.17
CA VAL A 51 9.47 2.56 -2.84
C VAL A 51 10.71 2.65 -1.95
N ILE A 52 10.53 3.10 -0.71
CA ILE A 52 11.65 3.46 0.15
C ILE A 52 12.26 2.23 0.82
N HIS A 53 11.44 1.37 1.39
CA HIS A 53 11.90 0.26 2.22
C HIS A 53 11.90 -1.08 1.49
N GLY A 54 10.91 -1.34 0.65
CA GLY A 54 10.83 -2.57 -0.13
C GLY A 54 11.86 -2.62 -1.23
N ASN A 55 11.81 -1.64 -2.12
CA ASN A 55 12.70 -1.55 -3.29
C ASN A 55 13.95 -0.69 -3.05
N CYS A 56 14.12 -0.13 -1.86
CA CYS A 56 15.28 0.68 -1.48
C CYS A 56 15.53 1.84 -2.47
N GLU A 57 14.47 2.47 -2.92
CA GLU A 57 14.50 3.58 -3.88
C GLU A 57 15.14 3.23 -5.24
N ASP A 58 15.19 1.94 -5.59
CA ASP A 58 15.72 1.50 -6.86
C ASP A 58 14.70 1.71 -7.97
N LEU A 59 14.96 2.65 -8.86
CA LEU A 59 14.05 3.02 -9.95
C LEU A 59 13.85 1.92 -11.00
N ASN A 60 14.73 0.93 -11.01
CA ASN A 60 14.62 -0.20 -11.95
C ASN A 60 13.69 -1.30 -11.45
N LYS A 61 13.27 -1.21 -10.19
CA LYS A 61 12.35 -2.17 -9.62
C LYS A 61 10.91 -1.69 -9.79
N MET A 62 9.98 -2.63 -9.63
CA MET A 62 8.57 -2.37 -9.84
C MET A 62 7.77 -2.56 -8.56
N ILE A 63 6.61 -1.93 -8.53
CA ILE A 63 5.63 -2.12 -7.48
C ILE A 63 4.35 -2.59 -8.16
N TYR A 64 3.69 -3.58 -7.55
CA TYR A 64 2.47 -4.18 -8.07
C TYR A 64 1.34 -3.89 -7.09
N ILE A 65 0.23 -3.40 -7.61
CA ILE A 65 -0.93 -3.08 -6.78
C ILE A 65 -2.17 -3.78 -7.31
N LYS A 66 -2.95 -4.34 -6.38
CA LYS A 66 -4.22 -4.97 -6.69
C LYS A 66 -5.25 -4.46 -5.70
N ILE A 67 -6.37 -3.99 -6.20
CA ILE A 67 -7.47 -3.51 -5.36
C ILE A 67 -8.75 -4.20 -5.81
N TYR A 68 -9.43 -4.83 -4.86
CA TYR A 68 -10.71 -5.46 -5.08
C TYR A 68 -11.74 -4.84 -4.14
N ILE A 69 -12.86 -4.40 -4.70
CA ILE A 69 -13.93 -3.76 -3.94
C ILE A 69 -15.24 -4.45 -4.24
N ASN A 70 -15.97 -4.84 -3.20
CA ASN A 70 -17.35 -5.30 -3.33
C ASN A 70 -18.21 -4.61 -2.26
N LYS A 71 -19.45 -5.06 -2.09
CA LYS A 71 -20.37 -4.45 -1.13
C LYS A 71 -19.91 -4.58 0.32
N SER A 72 -19.10 -5.60 0.61
CA SER A 72 -18.72 -5.96 1.98
C SER A 72 -17.36 -5.46 2.39
N ARG A 73 -16.44 -5.28 1.44
CA ARG A 73 -15.05 -5.00 1.81
C ARG A 73 -14.22 -4.46 0.66
N ILE A 74 -13.09 -3.85 1.05
CA ILE A 74 -12.04 -3.44 0.15
C ILE A 74 -10.81 -4.26 0.51
N ILE A 75 -10.18 -4.88 -0.49
CA ILE A 75 -8.91 -5.60 -0.32
C ILE A 75 -7.86 -4.86 -1.13
N ILE A 76 -6.76 -4.48 -0.46
CA ILE A 76 -5.64 -3.80 -1.09
C ILE A 76 -4.41 -4.68 -0.91
N GLU A 77 -3.76 -5.02 -2.01
CA GLU A 77 -2.55 -5.82 -1.99
C GLU A 77 -1.45 -5.06 -2.73
N VAL A 78 -0.33 -4.86 -2.06
CA VAL A 78 0.83 -4.17 -2.63
C VAL A 78 2.05 -5.07 -2.48
N SER A 79 2.74 -5.32 -3.58
CA SER A 79 4.00 -6.07 -3.55
C SER A 79 5.08 -5.31 -4.31
N ASP A 80 6.33 -5.62 -4.00
CA ASP A 80 7.48 -4.99 -4.64
C ASP A 80 8.51 -6.05 -5.03
N ASP A 81 9.57 -5.62 -5.70
CA ASP A 81 10.65 -6.48 -6.15
C ASP A 81 11.77 -6.60 -5.12
N GLY A 82 11.54 -6.13 -3.91
CA GLY A 82 12.51 -6.22 -2.82
C GLY A 82 12.62 -7.63 -2.26
N THR A 83 13.52 -7.80 -1.32
CA THR A 83 13.77 -9.08 -0.67
C THR A 83 12.80 -9.39 0.46
N GLY A 84 11.80 -8.56 0.62
CA GLY A 84 10.80 -8.67 1.67
C GLY A 84 10.81 -7.43 2.56
N ILE A 85 9.75 -7.28 3.34
CA ILE A 85 9.61 -6.12 4.21
C ILE A 85 10.46 -6.34 5.44
N CYS A 86 11.43 -5.47 5.65
CA CYS A 86 12.47 -5.64 6.65
C CYS A 86 12.26 -4.76 7.87
N TYR A 87 11.04 -4.71 8.38
CA TYR A 87 10.76 -3.86 9.54
C TYR A 87 11.48 -4.29 10.80
N THR A 88 11.83 -5.56 10.87
CA THR A 88 12.61 -6.09 11.97
C THR A 88 14.07 -6.31 11.58
N HIS A 89 14.45 -5.88 10.40
CA HIS A 89 15.77 -6.16 9.88
C HIS A 89 16.83 -5.33 10.58
N LYS A 90 17.89 -6.00 11.01
CA LYS A 90 18.94 -5.37 11.79
C LYS A 90 19.76 -4.34 11.00
N ASN A 91 19.73 -4.43 9.69
CA ASN A 91 20.47 -3.51 8.82
C ASN A 91 19.75 -2.19 8.63
N CYS A 92 18.48 -2.12 8.96
CA CYS A 92 17.77 -0.85 9.01
C CYS A 92 18.19 -0.16 10.29
N GLY A 93 18.59 1.09 10.22
CA GLY A 93 18.86 1.86 11.41
C GLY A 93 17.62 1.93 12.28
N GLU A 94 17.82 2.17 13.55
CA GLU A 94 16.72 2.31 14.50
C GLU A 94 15.71 3.36 14.04
N TYR A 95 16.20 4.43 13.47
CA TYR A 95 15.40 5.52 12.94
C TYR A 95 14.50 5.04 11.78
N ASP A 96 15.07 4.31 10.83
CA ASP A 96 14.32 3.80 9.68
C ASP A 96 13.25 2.82 10.12
N PHE A 97 13.57 1.98 11.08
CA PHE A 97 12.62 1.03 11.64
C PHE A 97 11.43 1.74 12.29
N MET A 98 11.70 2.77 13.08
CA MET A 98 10.65 3.53 13.74
C MET A 98 9.74 4.24 12.75
N GLU A 99 10.31 4.79 11.70
CA GLU A 99 9.56 5.49 10.67
C GLU A 99 8.66 4.51 9.91
N SER A 100 9.22 3.38 9.51
CA SER A 100 8.45 2.31 8.86
C SER A 100 7.36 1.76 9.77
N GLY A 101 7.69 1.59 11.05
CA GLY A 101 6.75 1.11 12.05
C GLY A 101 5.55 2.02 12.20
N ARG A 102 5.76 3.33 12.14
CA ARG A 102 4.66 4.28 12.23
C ARG A 102 3.71 4.18 11.05
N GLY A 103 4.25 4.06 9.84
CA GLY A 103 3.43 3.90 8.65
C GLY A 103 2.58 2.65 8.72
N LEU A 104 3.17 1.51 9.12
CA LEU A 104 2.42 0.27 9.28
C LEU A 104 1.43 0.32 10.43
N MET A 105 1.75 1.01 11.51
CA MET A 105 0.81 1.19 12.61
C MET A 105 -0.42 1.96 12.14
N LEU A 106 -0.24 2.96 11.29
CA LEU A 106 -1.35 3.70 10.71
C LEU A 106 -2.21 2.78 9.86
N VAL A 107 -1.59 2.01 8.98
CA VAL A 107 -2.31 1.07 8.11
C VAL A 107 -3.06 0.04 8.95
N GLU A 108 -2.43 -0.53 9.97
CA GLU A 108 -3.05 -1.47 10.87
C GLU A 108 -4.27 -0.86 11.57
N GLY A 109 -4.13 0.39 12.04
CA GLY A 109 -5.22 1.08 12.73
C GLY A 109 -6.40 1.41 11.82
N LEU A 110 -6.17 1.62 10.53
CA LEU A 110 -7.20 1.93 9.56
C LEU A 110 -7.79 0.70 8.89
N SER A 111 -7.19 -0.46 9.09
CA SER A 111 -7.59 -1.72 8.46
C SER A 111 -8.28 -2.62 9.46
N ASP A 112 -9.18 -3.46 8.96
CA ASP A 112 -9.78 -4.51 9.78
C ASP A 112 -8.89 -5.73 9.85
N LYS A 113 -8.10 -5.97 8.80
CA LYS A 113 -7.09 -7.03 8.76
C LYS A 113 -5.88 -6.56 8.01
N LEU A 114 -4.71 -6.95 8.48
CA LEU A 114 -3.44 -6.66 7.83
C LEU A 114 -2.59 -7.93 7.83
N ASN A 115 -2.09 -8.30 6.66
CA ASN A 115 -1.22 -9.44 6.51
C ASN A 115 0.05 -9.04 5.76
N ILE A 116 1.20 -9.41 6.29
CA ILE A 116 2.50 -9.16 5.65
C ILE A 116 3.13 -10.51 5.38
N ASP A 117 3.42 -10.77 4.11
CA ASP A 117 4.02 -12.02 3.68
C ASP A 117 5.16 -11.70 2.70
N GLY A 118 6.39 -11.73 3.20
CA GLY A 118 7.55 -11.41 2.40
C GLY A 118 7.49 -9.96 1.89
N ASN A 119 7.44 -9.81 0.59
CA ASN A 119 7.38 -8.49 -0.06
C ASN A 119 5.95 -8.06 -0.42
N THR A 120 4.94 -8.74 0.15
CA THR A 120 3.53 -8.46 -0.13
C THR A 120 2.80 -8.07 1.14
N VAL A 121 2.10 -6.96 1.08
CA VAL A 121 1.22 -6.50 2.16
C VAL A 121 -0.21 -6.54 1.65
N THR A 122 -1.08 -7.22 2.39
CA THR A 122 -2.50 -7.30 2.09
C THR A 122 -3.29 -6.67 3.23
N CYS A 123 -4.18 -5.76 2.88
CA CYS A 123 -4.98 -5.01 3.84
C CYS A 123 -6.45 -5.19 3.48
N VAL A 124 -7.29 -5.46 4.47
CA VAL A 124 -8.73 -5.62 4.30
C VAL A 124 -9.45 -4.58 5.13
N GLN A 125 -10.41 -3.91 4.52
CA GLN A 125 -11.26 -2.94 5.17
C GLN A 125 -12.71 -3.34 4.94
N TYR A 126 -13.46 -3.59 6.00
CA TYR A 126 -14.89 -3.93 5.88
C TYR A 126 -15.71 -2.65 5.72
N LEU A 127 -16.70 -2.75 4.86
CA LEU A 127 -17.59 -1.64 4.55
C LEU A 127 -18.93 -1.74 5.30
#